data_1fedeb6af8c48d2f73385106b2f179fe
#
_entry.id   1fedeb6af8c48d2f73385106b2f179fe
#
_cell.length_a   1.000
_cell.length_b   1.000
_cell.length_c   1.000
_cell.angle_alpha   90.00
_cell.angle_beta   90.00
_cell.angle_gamma   90.00
#
_symmetry.space_group_name_H-M   'P 1'
#
loop_
_entity.id
_entity.type
_entity.pdbx_description
1 polymer ?
#
loop_
_entity_poly.entity_id
_entity_poly.type
_entity_poly.pdbx_seq_one_letter_code
_entity_poly.pdbx_strand_id
1 'polypeptide(L)'
;MKKIRYVHDPIRSPVLLMIQRELELGAFNDGDEFCFDALSGDCSGQAARNVLILRCKVRQLNLQNAWLEKLQLSNCEVEHCDFSGAQMEKAHTDCCRIADCRLLGANFSETRFDNVVLTGCLADGAWFSKAKFNAARFVNCSLRSANFEGADLSGVRFKDCDLSGANLTGAKLAGADFRGSTIDGLAVAAADLRGAIFTGAQAVQVSALLGILIEEEGREDWL
;
A
#
# COMPACT_ATOMS: atom_id res chain seq x y z
N MET A 1 20.73 -25.66 -4.07
CA MET A 1 19.58 -24.74 -3.88
C MET A 1 19.34 -23.99 -5.18
N LYS A 2 18.19 -24.20 -5.86
CA LYS A 2 17.81 -23.37 -7.02
C LYS A 2 17.49 -21.96 -6.51
N LYS A 3 18.25 -20.95 -6.94
CA LYS A 3 17.87 -19.54 -6.74
C LYS A 3 16.54 -19.33 -7.45
N ILE A 4 15.45 -19.18 -6.70
CA ILE A 4 14.18 -18.71 -7.25
C ILE A 4 14.43 -17.26 -7.65
N ARG A 5 14.60 -17.01 -8.95
CA ARG A 5 14.58 -15.66 -9.49
C ARG A 5 13.12 -15.27 -9.60
N TYR A 6 12.62 -14.48 -8.66
CA TYR A 6 11.37 -13.77 -8.88
C TYR A 6 11.61 -12.78 -10.03
N VAL A 7 11.05 -13.07 -11.18
CA VAL A 7 11.03 -12.14 -12.30
C VAL A 7 9.99 -11.09 -11.92
N HIS A 8 10.46 -9.96 -11.41
CA HIS A 8 9.58 -8.82 -11.21
C HIS A 8 9.32 -8.19 -12.58
N ASP A 9 8.12 -8.34 -13.08
CA ASP A 9 7.68 -7.54 -14.21
C ASP A 9 7.85 -6.04 -13.87
N PRO A 10 8.39 -5.25 -14.78
CA PRO A 10 8.52 -3.83 -14.55
C PRO A 10 7.14 -3.23 -14.29
N ILE A 11 7.02 -2.45 -13.21
CA ILE A 11 5.78 -1.72 -12.93
C ILE A 11 5.52 -0.77 -14.10
N ARG A 12 4.34 -0.90 -14.69
CA ARG A 12 3.91 0.00 -15.76
C ARG A 12 3.71 1.41 -15.19
N SER A 13 4.13 2.39 -15.94
CA SER A 13 3.86 3.80 -15.62
C SER A 13 2.51 4.21 -16.20
N PRO A 14 1.80 5.15 -15.54
CA PRO A 14 0.61 5.74 -16.12
C PRO A 14 0.90 6.31 -17.50
N VAL A 15 0.00 6.10 -18.44
CA VAL A 15 0.03 6.73 -19.76
C VAL A 15 -0.91 7.91 -19.70
N LEU A 16 -0.37 9.08 -19.38
CA LEU A 16 -1.10 10.33 -19.40
C LEU A 16 -1.02 10.92 -20.80
N LEU A 17 -2.16 11.03 -21.43
CA LEU A 17 -2.34 11.83 -22.62
C LEU A 17 -2.58 13.30 -22.22
N MET A 18 -2.78 14.19 -23.19
CA MET A 18 -3.04 15.59 -22.88
C MET A 18 -4.29 15.72 -21.97
N ILE A 19 -4.10 16.40 -20.84
CA ILE A 19 -5.21 16.78 -19.96
C ILE A 19 -6.12 17.73 -20.75
N GLN A 20 -7.42 17.45 -20.73
CA GLN A 20 -8.41 18.18 -21.50
C GLN A 20 -9.08 19.30 -20.69
N ARG A 21 -9.31 19.06 -19.40
CA ARG A 21 -10.02 19.98 -18.51
C ARG A 21 -9.37 20.00 -17.13
N GLU A 22 -9.46 21.15 -16.48
CA GLU A 22 -9.20 21.29 -15.06
C GLU A 22 -10.56 21.40 -14.33
N LEU A 23 -10.80 20.52 -13.37
CA LEU A 23 -12.05 20.43 -12.64
C LEU A 23 -11.78 20.59 -11.16
N GLU A 24 -12.42 21.58 -10.55
CA GLU A 24 -12.50 21.71 -9.10
C GLU A 24 -13.78 21.04 -8.63
N LEU A 25 -13.64 19.94 -7.89
CA LEU A 25 -14.74 19.10 -7.45
C LEU A 25 -15.22 19.52 -6.06
N GLY A 26 -16.54 19.62 -5.88
CA GLY A 26 -17.17 19.76 -4.57
C GLY A 26 -17.89 18.51 -4.11
N ALA A 27 -18.13 17.57 -5.02
CA ALA A 27 -18.74 16.28 -4.72
C ALA A 27 -18.49 15.27 -5.83
N PHE A 28 -18.68 13.98 -5.49
CA PHE A 28 -18.87 12.89 -6.46
C PHE A 28 -20.32 12.43 -6.43
N ASN A 29 -20.82 11.98 -7.58
CA ASN A 29 -22.09 11.28 -7.70
C ASN A 29 -21.87 9.81 -8.07
N ASP A 30 -22.88 8.99 -7.84
CA ASP A 30 -22.84 7.58 -8.23
C ASP A 30 -22.65 7.44 -9.75
N GLY A 31 -21.62 6.69 -10.14
CA GLY A 31 -21.31 6.44 -11.53
C GLY A 31 -20.60 7.60 -12.26
N ASP A 32 -20.11 8.62 -11.56
CA ASP A 32 -19.31 9.68 -12.19
C ASP A 32 -18.10 9.08 -12.92
N GLU A 33 -17.83 9.59 -14.12
CA GLU A 33 -16.70 9.22 -14.96
C GLU A 33 -15.86 10.43 -15.32
N PHE A 34 -14.59 10.39 -14.97
CA PHE A 34 -13.60 11.44 -15.29
C PHE A 34 -12.52 10.83 -16.19
N CYS A 35 -12.30 11.44 -17.34
CA CYS A 35 -11.35 10.96 -18.32
C CYS A 35 -10.49 12.11 -18.86
N PHE A 36 -9.16 11.96 -18.77
CA PHE A 36 -8.18 12.96 -19.22
C PHE A 36 -8.31 14.31 -18.53
N ASP A 37 -8.74 14.33 -17.28
CA ASP A 37 -8.98 15.54 -16.51
C ASP A 37 -7.89 15.76 -15.45
N ALA A 38 -7.68 17.02 -15.07
CA ALA A 38 -7.00 17.35 -13.82
C ALA A 38 -8.07 17.62 -12.75
N LEU A 39 -8.03 16.84 -11.67
CA LEU A 39 -9.03 16.89 -10.61
C LEU A 39 -8.41 17.45 -9.34
N SER A 40 -9.09 18.39 -8.72
CA SER A 40 -8.78 18.97 -7.40
C SER A 40 -10.05 19.32 -6.65
N GLY A 41 -9.95 19.80 -5.42
CA GLY A 41 -11.09 20.34 -4.69
C GLY A 41 -11.38 19.61 -3.39
N ASP A 42 -12.59 19.79 -2.85
CA ASP A 42 -13.01 19.24 -1.57
C ASP A 42 -14.26 18.36 -1.73
N CYS A 43 -14.04 17.05 -1.58
CA CYS A 43 -15.07 16.03 -1.57
C CYS A 43 -15.08 15.26 -0.23
N SER A 44 -14.68 15.94 0.86
CA SER A 44 -14.64 15.36 2.19
C SER A 44 -16.04 14.95 2.68
N GLY A 45 -16.13 13.81 3.36
CA GLY A 45 -17.39 13.28 3.88
C GLY A 45 -18.43 12.90 2.83
N GLN A 46 -18.11 13.04 1.55
CA GLN A 46 -19.03 12.70 0.45
C GLN A 46 -19.17 11.18 0.29
N ALA A 47 -20.31 10.75 -0.24
CA ALA A 47 -20.54 9.35 -0.54
C ALA A 47 -20.91 9.18 -2.02
N ALA A 48 -20.21 8.28 -2.70
CA ALA A 48 -20.52 7.89 -4.07
C ALA A 48 -20.10 6.44 -4.34
N ARG A 49 -20.68 5.83 -5.36
CA ARG A 49 -20.40 4.46 -5.77
C ARG A 49 -20.03 4.39 -7.24
N ASN A 50 -19.17 3.41 -7.57
CA ASN A 50 -18.79 3.13 -8.95
C ASN A 50 -18.19 4.34 -9.69
N VAL A 51 -17.48 5.22 -8.98
CA VAL A 51 -16.77 6.35 -9.61
C VAL A 51 -15.59 5.81 -10.41
N LEU A 52 -15.45 6.27 -11.64
CA LEU A 52 -14.35 5.92 -12.54
C LEU A 52 -13.49 7.15 -12.81
N ILE A 53 -12.18 7.04 -12.53
CA ILE A 53 -11.19 8.07 -12.83
C ILE A 53 -10.12 7.44 -13.73
N LEU A 54 -10.07 7.85 -14.99
CA LEU A 54 -9.25 7.25 -16.02
C LEU A 54 -8.31 8.27 -16.66
N ARG A 55 -7.00 7.98 -16.64
CA ARG A 55 -5.96 8.83 -17.25
C ARG A 55 -5.99 10.28 -16.76
N CYS A 56 -6.26 10.44 -15.48
CA CYS A 56 -6.38 11.74 -14.83
C CYS A 56 -5.15 12.09 -14.01
N LYS A 57 -4.95 13.40 -13.81
CA LYS A 57 -4.10 13.93 -12.76
C LYS A 57 -4.97 14.37 -11.59
N VAL A 58 -4.78 13.79 -10.43
CA VAL A 58 -5.55 14.11 -9.23
C VAL A 58 -4.61 14.78 -8.25
N ARG A 59 -4.84 16.05 -7.96
CA ARG A 59 -3.95 16.85 -7.12
C ARG A 59 -4.73 17.66 -6.09
N GLN A 60 -4.23 17.64 -4.84
CA GLN A 60 -4.83 18.43 -3.77
C GLN A 60 -6.34 18.17 -3.60
N LEU A 61 -6.78 16.96 -3.89
CA LEU A 61 -8.16 16.54 -3.67
C LEU A 61 -8.32 16.09 -2.22
N ASN A 62 -9.25 16.70 -1.52
CA ASN A 62 -9.62 16.31 -0.17
C ASN A 62 -10.75 15.26 -0.21
N LEU A 63 -10.46 14.08 0.29
CA LEU A 63 -11.36 12.93 0.39
C LEU A 63 -11.47 12.43 1.83
N GLN A 64 -11.16 13.28 2.81
CA GLN A 64 -11.25 12.92 4.23
C GLN A 64 -12.62 12.36 4.56
N ASN A 65 -12.67 11.18 5.18
CA ASN A 65 -13.90 10.51 5.59
C ASN A 65 -14.91 10.31 4.44
N ALA A 66 -14.51 10.42 3.18
CA ALA A 66 -15.37 10.11 2.05
C ALA A 66 -15.67 8.60 1.99
N TRP A 67 -16.83 8.26 1.45
CA TRP A 67 -17.26 6.89 1.25
C TRP A 67 -17.37 6.60 -0.25
N LEU A 68 -16.34 5.96 -0.81
CA LEU A 68 -16.22 5.71 -2.26
C LEU A 68 -16.18 4.21 -2.56
N GLU A 69 -17.34 3.56 -2.48
CA GLU A 69 -17.46 2.12 -2.73
C GLU A 69 -17.16 1.81 -4.21
N LYS A 70 -16.28 0.84 -4.46
CA LYS A 70 -15.87 0.41 -5.81
C LYS A 70 -15.29 1.53 -6.69
N LEU A 71 -14.58 2.47 -6.08
CA LEU A 71 -13.79 3.45 -6.82
C LEU A 71 -12.82 2.75 -7.76
N GLN A 72 -12.73 3.22 -9.00
CA GLN A 72 -11.77 2.73 -9.98
C GLN A 72 -10.83 3.85 -10.40
N LEU A 73 -9.54 3.61 -10.22
CA LEU A 73 -8.46 4.50 -10.69
C LEU A 73 -7.64 3.74 -11.73
N SER A 74 -7.52 4.26 -12.94
CA SER A 74 -6.71 3.62 -13.96
C SER A 74 -5.86 4.63 -14.72
N ASN A 75 -4.55 4.33 -14.81
CA ASN A 75 -3.58 5.20 -15.46
C ASN A 75 -3.57 6.62 -14.88
N CYS A 76 -3.61 6.76 -13.55
CA CYS A 76 -3.68 8.06 -12.88
C CYS A 76 -2.38 8.43 -12.16
N GLU A 77 -2.10 9.73 -12.10
CA GLU A 77 -1.17 10.34 -11.16
C GLU A 77 -1.95 11.03 -10.05
N VAL A 78 -1.75 10.61 -8.80
CA VAL A 78 -2.44 11.11 -7.62
C VAL A 78 -1.40 11.71 -6.68
N GLU A 79 -1.46 13.02 -6.45
CA GLU A 79 -0.44 13.73 -5.70
C GLU A 79 -1.05 14.68 -4.65
N HIS A 80 -0.45 14.71 -3.47
CA HIS A 80 -0.81 15.64 -2.38
C HIS A 80 -2.30 15.61 -2.00
N CYS A 81 -2.95 14.45 -2.13
CA CYS A 81 -4.35 14.26 -1.78
C CYS A 81 -4.51 13.77 -0.34
N ASP A 82 -5.65 14.05 0.26
CA ASP A 82 -5.97 13.59 1.61
C ASP A 82 -7.14 12.58 1.57
N PHE A 83 -6.82 11.32 1.86
CA PHE A 83 -7.75 10.20 1.97
C PHE A 83 -7.94 9.75 3.43
N SER A 84 -7.53 10.56 4.41
CA SER A 84 -7.59 10.16 5.82
C SER A 84 -9.01 9.76 6.23
N GLY A 85 -9.14 8.56 6.81
CA GLY A 85 -10.43 7.99 7.21
C GLY A 85 -11.38 7.60 6.07
N ALA A 86 -10.98 7.79 4.80
CA ALA A 86 -11.83 7.44 3.67
C ALA A 86 -12.13 5.94 3.60
N GLN A 87 -13.35 5.58 3.21
CA GLN A 87 -13.82 4.21 3.03
C GLN A 87 -13.84 3.88 1.54
N MET A 88 -12.86 3.09 1.10
CA MET A 88 -12.65 2.73 -0.32
C MET A 88 -12.54 1.22 -0.49
N GLU A 89 -13.41 0.50 0.22
CA GLU A 89 -13.47 -0.95 0.13
C GLU A 89 -13.77 -1.41 -1.29
N LYS A 90 -13.12 -2.51 -1.69
CA LYS A 90 -13.31 -3.15 -3.00
C LYS A 90 -13.00 -2.21 -4.18
N ALA A 91 -12.21 -1.18 -3.94
CA ALA A 91 -11.69 -0.33 -5.01
C ALA A 91 -10.77 -1.13 -5.95
N HIS A 92 -10.54 -0.59 -7.12
CA HIS A 92 -9.56 -1.12 -8.05
C HIS A 92 -8.65 -0.01 -8.57
N THR A 93 -7.35 -0.22 -8.44
CA THR A 93 -6.34 0.73 -8.88
C THR A 93 -5.39 0.03 -9.83
N ASP A 94 -5.28 0.48 -11.08
CA ASP A 94 -4.37 -0.08 -12.08
C ASP A 94 -3.49 0.99 -12.72
N CYS A 95 -2.19 0.69 -12.87
CA CYS A 95 -1.21 1.57 -13.48
C CYS A 95 -1.21 2.98 -12.88
N CYS A 96 -1.22 3.10 -11.55
CA CYS A 96 -1.26 4.40 -10.87
C CYS A 96 0.01 4.71 -10.09
N ARG A 97 0.32 6.01 -10.02
CA ARG A 97 1.31 6.56 -9.10
C ARG A 97 0.61 7.41 -8.07
N ILE A 98 0.83 7.11 -6.80
CA ILE A 98 0.25 7.81 -5.67
C ILE A 98 1.41 8.39 -4.87
N ALA A 99 1.54 9.71 -4.83
CA ALA A 99 2.67 10.38 -4.23
C ALA A 99 2.24 11.42 -3.18
N ASP A 100 2.97 11.43 -2.05
CA ASP A 100 2.84 12.44 -0.99
C ASP A 100 1.41 12.63 -0.49
N CYS A 101 0.65 11.52 -0.47
CA CYS A 101 -0.74 11.50 -0.03
C CYS A 101 -0.88 11.10 1.44
N ARG A 102 -1.94 11.59 2.08
CA ARG A 102 -2.34 11.19 3.44
C ARG A 102 -3.41 10.11 3.33
N LEU A 103 -3.13 8.94 3.91
CA LEU A 103 -3.99 7.77 3.90
C LEU A 103 -4.26 7.28 5.33
N LEU A 104 -4.17 8.19 6.33
CA LEU A 104 -4.25 7.84 7.75
C LEU A 104 -5.58 7.18 8.09
N GLY A 105 -5.55 5.93 8.56
CA GLY A 105 -6.76 5.18 8.89
C GLY A 105 -7.72 4.94 7.72
N ALA A 106 -7.29 5.18 6.49
CA ALA A 106 -8.13 4.90 5.30
C ALA A 106 -8.37 3.40 5.14
N ASN A 107 -9.57 3.03 4.69
CA ASN A 107 -9.97 1.64 4.51
C ASN A 107 -9.92 1.23 3.04
N PHE A 108 -8.93 0.42 2.70
CA PHE A 108 -8.72 -0.22 1.39
C PHE A 108 -8.93 -1.74 1.46
N SER A 109 -9.75 -2.22 2.38
CA SER A 109 -10.00 -3.65 2.52
C SER A 109 -10.56 -4.24 1.23
N GLU A 110 -10.11 -5.45 0.87
CA GLU A 110 -10.49 -6.16 -0.36
C GLU A 110 -10.18 -5.40 -1.67
N THR A 111 -9.44 -4.29 -1.60
CA THR A 111 -9.02 -3.50 -2.77
C THR A 111 -7.98 -4.26 -3.58
N ARG A 112 -8.01 -4.03 -4.90
CA ARG A 112 -7.01 -4.56 -5.81
C ARG A 112 -6.09 -3.45 -6.32
N PHE A 113 -4.80 -3.65 -6.14
CA PHE A 113 -3.73 -2.76 -6.59
C PHE A 113 -2.87 -3.47 -7.64
N ASP A 114 -3.04 -3.11 -8.91
CA ASP A 114 -2.27 -3.64 -10.02
C ASP A 114 -1.30 -2.57 -10.57
N ASN A 115 -0.01 -2.87 -10.66
CA ASN A 115 1.00 -1.94 -11.18
C ASN A 115 1.02 -0.57 -10.46
N VAL A 116 0.97 -0.56 -9.14
CA VAL A 116 0.85 0.68 -8.35
C VAL A 116 2.15 1.00 -7.61
N VAL A 117 2.53 2.27 -7.64
CA VAL A 117 3.63 2.79 -6.83
C VAL A 117 3.09 3.83 -5.86
N LEU A 118 3.29 3.58 -4.56
CA LEU A 118 3.04 4.58 -3.52
C LEU A 118 4.38 5.15 -3.07
N THR A 119 4.53 6.48 -3.07
CA THR A 119 5.76 7.14 -2.68
C THR A 119 5.48 8.27 -1.70
N GLY A 120 6.23 8.32 -0.59
CA GLY A 120 6.11 9.40 0.41
C GLY A 120 4.75 9.48 1.11
N CYS A 121 3.94 8.42 1.05
CA CYS A 121 2.59 8.42 1.62
C CYS A 121 2.61 8.17 3.14
N LEU A 122 1.68 8.83 3.85
CA LEU A 122 1.41 8.61 5.26
C LEU A 122 0.18 7.71 5.39
N ALA A 123 0.38 6.42 5.67
CA ALA A 123 -0.66 5.40 5.73
C ALA A 123 -0.71 4.69 7.08
N ASP A 124 -0.37 5.43 8.15
CA ASP A 124 -0.42 4.89 9.51
C ASP A 124 -1.85 4.47 9.87
N GLY A 125 -1.99 3.25 10.40
CA GLY A 125 -3.28 2.67 10.75
C GLY A 125 -4.22 2.40 9.56
N ALA A 126 -3.75 2.53 8.32
CA ALA A 126 -4.57 2.21 7.15
C ALA A 126 -4.90 0.71 7.08
N TRP A 127 -6.06 0.39 6.53
CA TRP A 127 -6.59 -0.97 6.43
C TRP A 127 -6.45 -1.49 5.00
N PHE A 128 -5.63 -2.51 4.84
CA PHE A 128 -5.42 -3.25 3.60
C PHE A 128 -5.80 -4.72 3.76
N SER A 129 -6.73 -5.02 4.69
CA SER A 129 -7.14 -6.39 4.98
C SER A 129 -7.67 -7.06 3.73
N LYS A 130 -7.15 -8.26 3.40
CA LYS A 130 -7.50 -9.04 2.21
C LYS A 130 -7.28 -8.30 0.87
N ALA A 131 -6.58 -7.18 0.88
CA ALA A 131 -6.20 -6.49 -0.35
C ALA A 131 -5.25 -7.35 -1.19
N LYS A 132 -5.25 -7.13 -2.50
CA LYS A 132 -4.38 -7.85 -3.44
C LYS A 132 -3.45 -6.87 -4.12
N PHE A 133 -2.16 -7.12 -4.02
CA PHE A 133 -1.13 -6.30 -4.64
C PHE A 133 -0.41 -7.09 -5.72
N ASN A 134 -0.54 -6.66 -6.96
CA ASN A 134 0.16 -7.23 -8.09
C ASN A 134 1.12 -6.21 -8.69
N ALA A 135 2.41 -6.52 -8.71
CA ALA A 135 3.45 -5.59 -9.14
C ALA A 135 3.35 -4.21 -8.43
N ALA A 136 3.25 -4.21 -7.09
CA ALA A 136 3.15 -2.99 -6.30
C ALA A 136 4.45 -2.67 -5.55
N ARG A 137 4.65 -1.39 -5.26
CA ARG A 137 5.79 -0.89 -4.48
C ARG A 137 5.35 0.21 -3.53
N PHE A 138 5.91 0.16 -2.33
CA PHE A 138 5.87 1.26 -1.36
C PHE A 138 7.29 1.80 -1.22
N VAL A 139 7.46 3.12 -1.34
CA VAL A 139 8.76 3.79 -1.26
C VAL A 139 8.65 4.99 -0.32
N ASN A 140 9.50 5.07 0.69
CA ASN A 140 9.49 6.15 1.69
C ASN A 140 8.11 6.37 2.33
N CYS A 141 7.33 5.31 2.58
CA CYS A 141 6.00 5.41 3.17
C CYS A 141 6.02 5.13 4.67
N SER A 142 5.17 5.84 5.42
CA SER A 142 4.81 5.43 6.78
C SER A 142 3.61 4.50 6.73
N LEU A 143 3.77 3.30 7.29
CA LEU A 143 2.79 2.22 7.34
C LEU A 143 2.66 1.68 8.77
N ARG A 144 2.92 2.54 9.75
CA ARG A 144 2.90 2.16 11.17
C ARG A 144 1.52 1.67 11.57
N SER A 145 1.48 0.54 12.24
CA SER A 145 0.22 -0.10 12.64
C SER A 145 -0.79 -0.33 11.50
N ALA A 146 -0.33 -0.31 10.24
CA ALA A 146 -1.19 -0.64 9.11
C ALA A 146 -1.63 -2.11 9.17
N ASN A 147 -2.87 -2.38 8.77
CA ASN A 147 -3.44 -3.71 8.81
C ASN A 147 -3.45 -4.37 7.44
N PHE A 148 -2.57 -5.36 7.23
CA PHE A 148 -2.47 -6.20 6.04
C PHE A 148 -2.99 -7.62 6.27
N GLU A 149 -3.85 -7.84 7.27
CA GLU A 149 -4.37 -9.15 7.60
C GLU A 149 -4.96 -9.86 6.37
N GLY A 150 -4.46 -11.05 6.06
CA GLY A 150 -4.91 -11.85 4.92
C GLY A 150 -4.63 -11.24 3.55
N ALA A 151 -3.85 -10.16 3.45
CA ALA A 151 -3.51 -9.54 2.16
C ALA A 151 -2.59 -10.42 1.31
N ASP A 152 -2.68 -10.31 0.00
CA ASP A 152 -1.71 -10.88 -0.92
C ASP A 152 -0.63 -9.84 -1.25
N LEU A 153 0.50 -9.97 -0.58
CA LEU A 153 1.69 -9.13 -0.73
C LEU A 153 2.79 -9.83 -1.53
N SER A 154 2.45 -10.88 -2.28
CA SER A 154 3.43 -11.67 -3.03
C SER A 154 4.22 -10.78 -4.01
N GLY A 155 5.54 -10.72 -3.83
CA GLY A 155 6.44 -9.92 -4.67
C GLY A 155 6.38 -8.40 -4.44
N VAL A 156 5.61 -7.89 -3.49
CA VAL A 156 5.58 -6.47 -3.13
C VAL A 156 6.94 -6.04 -2.58
N ARG A 157 7.35 -4.81 -2.89
CA ARG A 157 8.57 -4.22 -2.34
C ARG A 157 8.25 -3.06 -1.42
N PHE A 158 8.79 -3.13 -0.22
CA PHE A 158 8.82 -2.04 0.73
C PHE A 158 10.25 -1.48 0.78
N LYS A 159 10.43 -0.27 0.28
CA LYS A 159 11.74 0.38 0.25
C LYS A 159 11.70 1.62 1.13
N ASP A 160 12.60 1.68 2.12
CA ASP A 160 12.73 2.81 3.04
C ASP A 160 11.38 3.18 3.71
N CYS A 161 10.58 2.14 4.06
CA CYS A 161 9.28 2.30 4.71
C CYS A 161 9.36 2.05 6.22
N ASP A 162 8.43 2.60 6.97
CA ASP A 162 8.22 2.25 8.37
C ASP A 162 6.97 1.39 8.51
N LEU A 163 7.16 0.08 8.79
CA LEU A 163 6.10 -0.89 9.05
C LEU A 163 5.99 -1.23 10.53
N SER A 164 6.50 -0.39 11.43
CA SER A 164 6.48 -0.67 12.87
C SER A 164 5.05 -0.96 13.35
N GLY A 165 4.87 -2.10 14.02
CA GLY A 165 3.57 -2.54 14.53
C GLY A 165 2.56 -2.95 13.47
N ALA A 166 2.92 -3.05 12.19
CA ALA A 166 1.99 -3.48 11.15
C ALA A 166 1.55 -4.94 11.35
N ASN A 167 0.29 -5.23 11.02
CA ASN A 167 -0.29 -6.58 11.11
C ASN A 167 -0.22 -7.28 9.75
N LEU A 168 0.59 -8.34 9.67
CA LEU A 168 0.76 -9.21 8.50
C LEU A 168 0.18 -10.61 8.73
N THR A 169 -0.65 -10.81 9.76
CA THR A 169 -1.21 -12.12 10.10
C THR A 169 -2.01 -12.70 8.92
N GLY A 170 -1.68 -13.91 8.50
CA GLY A 170 -2.32 -14.59 7.37
C GLY A 170 -2.01 -13.98 6.00
N ALA A 171 -1.12 -12.99 5.92
CA ALA A 171 -0.72 -12.41 4.63
C ALA A 171 0.16 -13.38 3.82
N LYS A 172 0.03 -13.33 2.50
CA LYS A 172 0.92 -14.05 1.60
C LYS A 172 2.15 -13.20 1.32
N LEU A 173 3.31 -13.65 1.78
CA LEU A 173 4.56 -12.90 1.72
C LEU A 173 5.60 -13.49 0.75
N ALA A 174 5.21 -14.40 -0.13
CA ALA A 174 6.15 -15.03 -1.06
C ALA A 174 6.81 -13.99 -1.98
N GLY A 175 8.12 -13.76 -1.81
CA GLY A 175 8.87 -12.74 -2.55
C GLY A 175 8.64 -11.30 -2.09
N ALA A 176 7.86 -11.07 -1.04
CA ALA A 176 7.74 -9.74 -0.42
C ALA A 176 9.11 -9.30 0.11
N ASP A 177 9.56 -8.11 -0.25
CA ASP A 177 10.90 -7.60 0.06
C ASP A 177 10.81 -6.44 1.06
N PHE A 178 11.26 -6.69 2.29
CA PHE A 178 11.26 -5.74 3.40
C PHE A 178 12.61 -5.06 3.64
N ARG A 179 13.62 -5.38 2.83
CA ARG A 179 14.97 -4.86 3.04
C ARG A 179 15.02 -3.35 2.97
N GLY A 180 15.69 -2.73 3.95
CA GLY A 180 15.82 -1.28 4.08
C GLY A 180 14.63 -0.60 4.77
N SER A 181 13.62 -1.36 5.19
CA SER A 181 12.47 -0.84 5.92
C SER A 181 12.54 -1.19 7.41
N THR A 182 11.90 -0.38 8.25
CA THR A 182 11.71 -0.67 9.68
C THR A 182 10.57 -1.65 9.86
N ILE A 183 10.79 -2.70 10.67
CA ILE A 183 9.85 -3.81 10.87
C ILE A 183 9.62 -4.12 12.35
N ASP A 184 9.88 -3.17 13.23
CA ASP A 184 9.76 -3.38 14.67
C ASP A 184 8.32 -3.71 15.08
N GLY A 185 8.16 -4.73 15.90
CA GLY A 185 6.85 -5.10 16.44
C GLY A 185 5.83 -5.59 15.39
N LEU A 186 6.27 -6.11 14.24
CA LEU A 186 5.36 -6.74 13.28
C LEU A 186 4.54 -7.84 13.94
N ALA A 187 3.23 -7.86 13.69
CA ALA A 187 2.39 -9.00 14.00
C ALA A 187 2.35 -9.95 12.79
N VAL A 188 2.99 -11.12 12.92
CA VAL A 188 3.11 -12.10 11.83
C VAL A 188 3.26 -13.50 12.43
N ALA A 189 2.64 -14.50 11.83
CA ALA A 189 2.86 -15.89 12.23
C ALA A 189 4.07 -16.49 11.47
N ALA A 190 4.75 -17.45 12.09
CA ALA A 190 5.91 -18.13 11.49
C ALA A 190 5.60 -18.71 10.10
N ALA A 191 4.41 -19.29 9.94
CA ALA A 191 3.98 -19.89 8.68
C ALA A 191 3.83 -18.86 7.54
N ASP A 192 3.45 -17.62 7.88
CA ASP A 192 3.20 -16.55 6.91
C ASP A 192 4.50 -15.98 6.32
N LEU A 193 5.63 -16.08 7.04
CA LEU A 193 6.94 -15.60 6.63
C LEU A 193 7.56 -16.34 5.45
N ARG A 194 6.94 -17.41 4.99
CA ARG A 194 7.50 -18.26 3.95
C ARG A 194 7.77 -17.50 2.65
N GLY A 195 9.05 -17.38 2.27
CA GLY A 195 9.49 -16.73 1.05
C GLY A 195 9.63 -15.21 1.13
N ALA A 196 9.37 -14.60 2.29
CA ALA A 196 9.67 -13.19 2.54
C ALA A 196 11.17 -12.93 2.53
N ILE A 197 11.58 -11.72 2.13
CA ILE A 197 12.97 -11.32 1.96
C ILE A 197 13.33 -10.25 2.99
N PHE A 198 14.33 -10.56 3.81
CA PHE A 198 14.85 -9.70 4.88
C PHE A 198 16.37 -9.54 4.77
N THR A 199 16.93 -8.53 5.39
CA THR A 199 18.37 -8.45 5.68
C THR A 199 18.72 -9.37 6.85
N GLY A 200 20.03 -9.64 7.07
CA GLY A 200 20.47 -10.41 8.24
C GLY A 200 20.02 -9.79 9.56
N ALA A 201 20.13 -8.46 9.72
CA ALA A 201 19.67 -7.76 10.90
C ALA A 201 18.16 -7.88 11.13
N GLN A 202 17.37 -7.73 10.07
CA GLN A 202 15.91 -7.92 10.14
C GLN A 202 15.54 -9.38 10.44
N ALA A 203 16.30 -10.36 9.96
CA ALA A 203 16.07 -11.77 10.28
C ALA A 203 16.24 -12.06 11.79
N VAL A 204 17.19 -11.40 12.45
CA VAL A 204 17.35 -11.46 13.92
C VAL A 204 16.10 -10.89 14.61
N GLN A 205 15.60 -9.74 14.16
CA GLN A 205 14.38 -9.15 14.74
C GLN A 205 13.17 -10.08 14.57
N VAL A 206 12.99 -10.62 13.36
CA VAL A 206 11.89 -11.57 13.06
C VAL A 206 12.00 -12.83 13.90
N SER A 207 13.21 -13.37 14.11
CA SER A 207 13.39 -14.57 14.94
C SER A 207 12.97 -14.34 16.39
N ALA A 208 13.22 -13.15 16.94
CA ALA A 208 12.76 -12.77 18.27
C ALA A 208 11.21 -12.75 18.36
N LEU A 209 10.53 -12.24 17.32
CA LEU A 209 9.05 -12.28 17.24
C LEU A 209 8.50 -13.72 17.24
N LEU A 210 9.29 -14.67 16.75
CA LEU A 210 8.95 -16.11 16.71
C LEU A 210 9.33 -16.84 18.00
N GLY A 211 9.85 -16.15 19.02
CA GLY A 211 10.31 -16.75 20.26
C GLY A 211 11.62 -17.52 20.13
N ILE A 212 12.40 -17.28 19.06
CA ILE A 212 13.74 -17.88 18.90
C ILE A 212 14.72 -17.02 19.70
N LEU A 213 15.44 -17.64 20.60
CA LEU A 213 16.56 -17.04 21.31
C LEU A 213 17.81 -17.11 20.43
N ILE A 214 18.47 -15.98 20.25
CA ILE A 214 19.76 -15.91 19.57
C ILE A 214 20.80 -15.55 20.61
N GLU A 215 21.75 -16.43 20.82
CA GLU A 215 22.91 -16.21 21.69
C GLU A 215 24.15 -15.95 20.82
N GLU A 216 24.96 -14.97 21.20
CA GLU A 216 26.26 -14.74 20.57
C GLU A 216 27.22 -15.86 21.00
N GLU A 217 28.01 -16.40 20.05
CA GLU A 217 29.10 -17.31 20.39
C GLU A 217 30.09 -16.62 21.34
N GLY A 218 30.25 -17.15 22.56
CA GLY A 218 31.26 -16.65 23.51
C GLY A 218 30.83 -16.57 24.97
N ARG A 219 29.58 -16.83 25.32
CA ARG A 219 29.22 -17.09 26.72
C ARG A 219 29.26 -18.59 27.00
N GLU A 220 30.46 -19.10 27.32
CA GLU A 220 30.60 -20.40 27.96
C GLU A 220 30.18 -20.30 29.45
N ASP A 221 28.91 -20.15 29.73
CA ASP A 221 28.36 -20.29 31.07
C ASP A 221 27.90 -21.77 31.26
N TRP A 222 28.87 -22.69 31.07
CA TRP A 222 28.72 -24.11 31.43
C TRP A 222 29.39 -24.38 32.79
N LEU A 223 29.03 -23.63 33.82
CA LEU A 223 29.40 -23.97 35.21
C LEU A 223 28.18 -23.89 36.14
#